data_54c043f8792914cee84b225a6596a899
#
_entry.id   54c043f8792914cee84b225a6596a899
#
_cell.length_a   1.000
_cell.length_b   1.000
_cell.length_c   1.000
_cell.angle_alpha   90.00
_cell.angle_beta   90.00
_cell.angle_gamma   90.00
#
_symmetry.space_group_name_H-M   'P 1'
#
loop_
_entity.id
_entity.type
_entity.pdbx_description
1 polymer ?
#
loop_
_entity_poly.entity_id
_entity_poly.type
_entity_poly.pdbx_seq_one_letter_code
_entity_poly.pdbx_strand_id
1 'polypeptide(L)' 'ELNCFEEALKHFGTRVEVVCAMELGGRINAEDAYQMIKEELKALKKVRKKVKNDPDYGFEYSPIPEKD' A
#
# COMPACT_ATOMS: atom_id res chain seq x y z
N GLU A 1 8.82 1.95 -16.87
CA GLU A 1 7.42 2.27 -16.71
C GLU A 1 6.72 1.27 -15.81
N LEU A 2 6.02 1.77 -14.81
CA LEU A 2 5.40 0.92 -13.81
C LEU A 2 3.96 0.57 -14.18
N ASN A 3 3.53 -0.63 -13.82
CA ASN A 3 2.14 -0.98 -14.01
C ASN A 3 1.31 -0.36 -12.88
N CYS A 4 0.00 -0.53 -12.98
CA CYS A 4 -0.92 0.12 -12.05
C CYS A 4 -0.65 -0.26 -10.60
N PHE A 5 -0.37 -1.54 -10.35
CA PHE A 5 -0.09 -1.99 -9.01
C PHE A 5 1.23 -1.42 -8.50
N GLU A 6 2.23 -1.40 -9.37
CA GLU A 6 3.53 -0.87 -8.97
C GLU A 6 3.45 0.61 -8.63
N GLU A 7 2.64 1.36 -9.39
CA GLU A 7 2.42 2.76 -9.08
C GLU A 7 1.77 2.91 -7.71
N ALA A 8 0.77 2.08 -7.43
CA ALA A 8 0.08 2.13 -6.15
C ALA A 8 1.03 1.75 -5.02
N LEU A 9 1.87 0.76 -5.26
CA LEU A 9 2.84 0.33 -4.26
C LEU A 9 3.86 1.43 -3.96
N LYS A 10 4.32 2.10 -4.99
CA LYS A 10 5.26 3.20 -4.84
C LYS A 10 4.61 4.32 -4.03
N HIS A 11 3.37 4.62 -4.35
CA HIS A 11 2.64 5.64 -3.61
C HIS A 11 2.47 5.25 -2.14
N PHE A 12 2.17 3.98 -1.91
CA PHE A 12 2.04 3.47 -0.55
C PHE A 12 3.33 3.67 0.23
N GLY A 13 4.46 3.33 -0.38
CA GLY A 13 5.76 3.51 0.28
C GLY A 13 6.03 4.96 0.64
N THR A 14 5.71 5.87 -0.28
CA THR A 14 5.89 7.29 -0.03
C THR A 14 5.01 7.76 1.12
N ARG A 15 3.75 7.32 1.14
CA ARG A 15 2.85 7.71 2.22
C ARG A 15 3.30 7.17 3.57
N VAL A 16 3.79 5.94 3.58
CA VAL A 16 4.29 5.35 4.82
C VAL A 16 5.48 6.15 5.34
N GLU A 17 6.38 6.57 4.46
CA GLU A 17 7.50 7.40 4.86
C GLU A 17 7.04 8.70 5.49
N VAL A 18 6.04 9.33 4.88
CA VAL A 18 5.51 10.59 5.40
C VAL A 18 4.91 10.39 6.78
N VAL A 19 4.13 9.33 6.94
CA VAL A 19 3.50 9.04 8.23
C VAL A 19 4.55 8.77 9.28
N CYS A 20 5.58 8.01 8.94
CA CYS A 20 6.66 7.73 9.88
C CYS A 20 7.36 9.02 10.30
N ALA A 21 7.61 9.91 9.35
CA ALA A 21 8.28 11.17 9.66
C ALA A 21 7.44 12.01 10.61
N MET A 22 6.12 12.01 10.40
CA MET A 22 5.25 12.78 11.26
C MET A 22 5.22 12.22 12.68
N GLU A 23 5.19 10.92 12.78
CA GLU A 23 5.17 10.28 14.10
C GLU A 23 6.49 10.51 14.83
N LEU A 24 7.60 10.33 14.14
CA LEU A 24 8.91 10.55 14.75
C LEU A 24 9.12 12.01 15.10
N GLY A 25 8.52 12.90 14.35
CA GLY A 25 8.58 14.33 14.61
C GLY A 25 7.60 14.82 15.67
N GLY A 26 6.80 13.92 16.22
CA GLY A 26 5.87 14.28 17.29
C GLY A 26 4.59 14.95 16.84
N ARG A 27 4.31 14.94 15.54
CA ARG A 27 3.11 15.58 15.02
C ARG A 27 1.87 14.71 15.20
N ILE A 28 2.05 13.42 15.19
CA ILE A 28 0.97 12.48 15.43
C ILE A 28 1.51 11.41 16.37
N ASN A 29 0.61 10.72 17.05
CA ASN A 29 1.03 9.66 17.95
C ASN A 29 1.07 8.32 17.20
N ALA A 30 1.53 7.28 17.89
CA ALA A 30 1.70 5.97 17.27
C ALA A 30 0.38 5.40 16.79
N GLU A 31 -0.68 5.64 17.54
CA GLU A 31 -2.00 5.12 17.15
C GLU A 31 -2.49 5.79 15.88
N ASP A 32 -2.32 7.11 15.78
CA ASP A 32 -2.69 7.83 14.57
C ASP A 32 -1.88 7.34 13.38
N ALA A 33 -0.59 7.14 13.58
CA ALA A 33 0.27 6.64 12.51
C ALA A 33 -0.20 5.28 12.04
N TYR A 34 -0.53 4.40 12.97
CA TYR A 34 -1.01 3.08 12.63
C TYR A 34 -2.30 3.16 11.80
N GLN A 35 -3.23 4.00 12.21
CA GLN A 35 -4.48 4.13 11.48
C GLN A 35 -4.27 4.66 10.08
N MET A 36 -3.37 5.63 9.92
CA MET A 36 -3.09 6.20 8.61
C MET A 36 -2.49 5.16 7.68
N ILE A 37 -1.55 4.37 8.20
CA ILE A 37 -0.92 3.32 7.40
C ILE A 37 -1.95 2.25 7.03
N LYS A 38 -2.82 1.93 7.95
CA LYS A 38 -3.87 0.94 7.71
C LYS A 38 -4.80 1.39 6.59
N GLU A 39 -5.13 2.68 6.55
CA GLU A 39 -5.96 3.21 5.48
C GLU A 39 -5.26 3.13 4.14
N GLU A 40 -3.97 3.45 4.12
CA GLU A 40 -3.20 3.35 2.89
C GLU A 40 -3.12 1.90 2.42
N LEU A 41 -2.98 0.98 3.35
CA LEU A 41 -2.93 -0.44 2.99
C LEU A 41 -4.25 -0.90 2.40
N LYS A 42 -5.36 -0.41 2.92
CA LYS A 42 -6.66 -0.74 2.35
C LYS A 42 -6.76 -0.30 0.90
N ALA A 43 -6.28 0.90 0.61
CA ALA A 43 -6.28 1.39 -0.76
C ALA A 43 -5.43 0.52 -1.66
N LEU A 44 -4.26 0.12 -1.16
CA LEU A 44 -3.37 -0.75 -1.93
C LEU A 44 -4.01 -2.10 -2.19
N LYS A 45 -4.69 -2.64 -1.21
CA LYS A 45 -5.37 -3.93 -1.37
C LYS A 45 -6.43 -3.87 -2.46
N LYS A 46 -7.14 -2.75 -2.56
CA LYS A 46 -8.15 -2.59 -3.59
C LYS A 46 -7.52 -2.62 -4.97
N VAL A 47 -6.41 -1.92 -5.13
CA VAL A 47 -5.72 -1.91 -6.42
C VAL A 47 -5.22 -3.30 -6.78
N ARG A 48 -4.62 -3.98 -5.79
CA ARG A 48 -4.12 -5.33 -6.01
C ARG A 48 -5.22 -6.26 -6.48
N LYS A 49 -6.38 -6.20 -5.84
CA LYS A 49 -7.49 -7.05 -6.17
C LYS A 49 -7.99 -6.78 -7.59
N LYS A 50 -8.05 -5.50 -7.95
CA LYS A 50 -8.50 -5.10 -9.27
C LYS A 50 -7.55 -5.61 -10.34
N VAL A 51 -6.26 -5.45 -10.13
CA VAL A 51 -5.24 -5.88 -11.08
C VAL A 51 -5.24 -7.39 -11.21
N LYS A 52 -5.35 -8.08 -10.09
CA LYS A 52 -5.33 -9.53 -10.07
C LYS A 52 -6.47 -10.13 -10.87
N ASN A 53 -7.61 -9.44 -10.91
CA ASN A 53 -8.78 -9.93 -11.61
C ASN A 53 -8.86 -9.50 -13.06
N ASP A 54 -7.86 -8.78 -13.54
CA ASP A 54 -7.84 -8.30 -14.91
C ASP A 54 -7.01 -9.24 -15.77
N PRO A 55 -7.66 -10.03 -16.64
CA PRO A 55 -6.92 -11.01 -17.43
C PRO A 55 -5.98 -10.37 -18.45
N ASP A 56 -6.24 -9.15 -18.84
CA ASP A 56 -5.42 -8.48 -19.85
C ASP A 56 -4.23 -7.77 -19.27
N TYR A 57 -4.12 -7.73 -17.97
CA TYR A 57 -3.10 -6.95 -17.34
C TYR A 57 -1.71 -7.57 -17.41
N GLY A 58 -1.65 -8.88 -17.55
CA GLY A 58 -0.39 -9.58 -17.62
C GLY A 58 0.39 -9.54 -16.32
N PHE A 59 -0.28 -9.30 -15.25
CA PHE A 59 0.35 -9.22 -13.95
C PHE A 59 0.68 -10.60 -13.42
N GLU A 60 1.95 -10.84 -13.18
CA GLU A 60 2.39 -12.12 -12.65
C GLU A 60 2.23 -12.11 -11.15
N TYR A 61 1.31 -12.87 -10.70
CA TYR A 61 1.02 -12.91 -9.29
C TYR A 61 1.58 -14.17 -8.66
N SER A 62 2.59 -14.00 -7.84
CA SER A 62 3.16 -15.13 -7.10
C SER A 62 2.26 -15.44 -5.93
N PRO A 63 1.82 -16.70 -5.80
CA PRO A 63 0.97 -17.05 -4.67
C PRO A 63 1.78 -17.10 -3.39
N ILE A 64 1.97 -15.96 -2.79
CA ILE A 64 2.59 -15.89 -1.48
C ILE A 64 1.48 -16.10 -0.48
N PRO A 65 1.64 -17.05 0.44
CA PRO A 65 0.59 -17.29 1.44
C PRO A 65 0.34 -16.01 2.20
N GLU A 66 -0.89 -15.57 2.12
CA GLU A 66 -1.28 -14.39 2.85
C GLU A 66 -1.65 -14.77 4.24
N LYS A 67 -0.90 -14.24 5.14
CA LYS A 67 -1.26 -14.44 6.50
C LYS A 67 -1.82 -13.19 7.05
N ASP A 68 -2.96 -13.19 7.48
CA ASP A 68 -3.52 -11.97 8.03
C ASP A 68 -3.43 -11.92 9.49
#